data_53f2991f6e4b2bb924c764d87c1e7e0b
#
_entry.id   53f2991f6e4b2bb924c764d87c1e7e0b
#
_cell.length_a   1.000
_cell.length_b   1.000
_cell.length_c   1.000
_cell.angle_alpha   90.00
_cell.angle_beta   90.00
_cell.angle_gamma   90.00
#
_symmetry.space_group_name_H-M   'P 1'
#
loop_
_entity.id
_entity.type
_entity.pdbx_description
1 polymer ?
#
loop_
_entity_poly.entity_id
_entity_poly.type
_entity_poly.pdbx_seq_one_letter_code
_entity_poly.pdbx_strand_id
1 'polypeptide(L)'
;SDTIPVVDSTFIFNKKSDMKTLYTLAANTPEGRPTRNSLNLIFEPGTINVNLSELTVEGGNLNSQMQQYTKDVNSVLQSLMVEYKNIVGNSNPNAIDSIFALYQPRINKVAEDLFTANQNNALAIVGKSVFVNEAETVAEIDSILANAKDFVKEFPQFQSTRDKLESVEKSAEGKPFVDFEGENFNGEASKLSDYVGKGKYVLVDFWASWCGPCKEEIPVIKEVYEKYKEKGFDVVGVNISDQKENAVAAIESLGMNWNQIFDANQVAGQVYGVSSIPHIILFSPEGVILHRGLRGEELKAKVAEYLNK
;
A
#
# COMPACT_ATOMS: atom_id res chain seq x y z
N SER A 1 -0.27 -21.06 3.81
CA SER A 1 -0.99 -21.23 2.52
C SER A 1 -0.91 -22.70 2.10
N ASP A 2 -2.04 -23.27 1.65
CA ASP A 2 -2.12 -24.64 1.15
C ASP A 2 -2.17 -24.58 -0.38
N THR A 3 -1.50 -25.50 -1.06
CA THR A 3 -1.59 -25.64 -2.52
C THR A 3 -2.48 -26.83 -2.86
N ILE A 4 -3.48 -26.61 -3.71
CA ILE A 4 -4.44 -27.64 -4.12
C ILE A 4 -4.16 -27.99 -5.58
N PRO A 5 -3.88 -29.27 -5.92
CA PRO A 5 -3.70 -29.67 -7.30
C PRO A 5 -5.02 -29.57 -8.08
N VAL A 6 -4.94 -29.10 -9.32
CA VAL A 6 -6.05 -29.06 -10.27
C VAL A 6 -5.88 -30.22 -11.25
N VAL A 7 -6.88 -31.08 -11.36
CA VAL A 7 -6.92 -32.22 -12.30
C VAL A 7 -8.16 -32.07 -13.18
N ASP A 8 -7.97 -32.11 -14.49
CA ASP A 8 -9.08 -31.98 -15.47
C ASP A 8 -9.95 -30.74 -15.22
N SER A 9 -9.28 -29.59 -14.97
CA SER A 9 -9.91 -28.29 -14.65
C SER A 9 -10.76 -28.30 -13.37
N THR A 10 -10.62 -29.31 -12.51
CA THR A 10 -11.34 -29.43 -11.24
C THR A 10 -10.40 -29.60 -10.07
N PHE A 11 -10.86 -29.22 -8.88
CA PHE A 11 -10.16 -29.49 -7.63
C PHE A 11 -11.17 -29.85 -6.53
N ILE A 12 -10.72 -30.64 -5.56
CA ILE A 12 -11.47 -30.96 -4.36
C ILE A 12 -10.60 -30.68 -3.15
N PHE A 13 -11.15 -29.96 -2.19
CA PHE A 13 -10.46 -29.61 -0.97
C PHE A 13 -11.36 -29.84 0.25
N ASN A 14 -10.89 -30.62 1.21
CA ASN A 14 -11.60 -30.88 2.45
C ASN A 14 -10.92 -30.14 3.58
N LYS A 15 -11.64 -29.25 4.24
CA LYS A 15 -11.15 -28.50 5.40
C LYS A 15 -12.18 -28.47 6.51
N LYS A 16 -11.72 -28.51 7.75
CA LYS A 16 -12.61 -28.28 8.89
C LYS A 16 -13.19 -26.88 8.80
N SER A 17 -14.49 -26.75 8.99
CA SER A 17 -15.16 -25.45 8.98
C SER A 17 -14.56 -24.51 10.03
N ASP A 18 -14.26 -23.29 9.61
CA ASP A 18 -13.89 -22.17 10.46
C ASP A 18 -14.59 -20.92 9.94
N MET A 19 -15.76 -20.64 10.50
CA MET A 19 -16.60 -19.53 10.07
C MET A 19 -16.05 -18.14 10.47
N LYS A 20 -14.92 -18.07 11.20
CA LYS A 20 -14.28 -16.82 11.61
C LYS A 20 -13.12 -16.41 10.69
N THR A 21 -12.69 -17.30 9.80
CA THR A 21 -11.58 -17.03 8.89
C THR A 21 -12.09 -16.74 7.50
N LEU A 22 -11.65 -15.62 6.93
CA LEU A 22 -11.81 -15.28 5.53
C LEU A 22 -10.64 -15.88 4.74
N TYR A 23 -10.94 -16.78 3.82
CA TYR A 23 -9.94 -17.41 2.97
C TYR A 23 -9.95 -16.78 1.58
N THR A 24 -8.78 -16.64 1.00
CA THR A 24 -8.63 -16.27 -0.41
C THR A 24 -8.19 -17.49 -1.19
N LEU A 25 -8.96 -17.87 -2.20
CA LEU A 25 -8.60 -18.88 -3.18
C LEU A 25 -8.11 -18.17 -4.44
N ALA A 26 -6.89 -18.49 -4.87
CA ALA A 26 -6.30 -17.92 -6.06
C ALA A 26 -5.78 -19.03 -6.98
N ALA A 27 -5.92 -18.85 -8.29
CA ALA A 27 -5.31 -19.72 -9.27
C ALA A 27 -3.86 -19.29 -9.54
N ASN A 28 -2.97 -20.26 -9.68
CA ASN A 28 -1.62 -20.04 -10.15
C ASN A 28 -1.44 -20.62 -11.56
N THR A 29 -0.55 -20.05 -12.35
CA THR A 29 -0.11 -20.67 -13.61
C THR A 29 0.68 -21.96 -13.30
N PRO A 30 0.91 -22.85 -14.28
CA PRO A 30 1.75 -24.03 -14.09
C PRO A 30 3.15 -23.72 -13.55
N GLU A 31 3.69 -22.53 -13.85
CA GLU A 31 4.98 -22.04 -13.38
C GLU A 31 4.89 -21.42 -11.95
N GLY A 32 3.74 -21.53 -11.28
CA GLY A 32 3.53 -21.04 -9.91
C GLY A 32 3.28 -19.53 -9.78
N ARG A 33 3.07 -18.80 -10.88
CA ARG A 33 2.75 -17.37 -10.84
C ARG A 33 1.27 -17.16 -10.53
N PRO A 34 0.94 -16.23 -9.61
CA PRO A 34 -0.46 -15.94 -9.32
C PRO A 34 -1.15 -15.35 -10.55
N THR A 35 -2.34 -15.84 -10.82
CA THR A 35 -3.25 -15.24 -11.81
C THR A 35 -4.08 -14.13 -11.16
N ARG A 36 -4.79 -13.35 -11.97
CA ARG A 36 -5.74 -12.34 -11.45
C ARG A 36 -7.04 -12.96 -10.91
N ASN A 37 -7.25 -14.27 -11.12
CA ASN A 37 -8.46 -14.96 -10.69
C ASN A 37 -8.30 -15.38 -9.24
N SER A 38 -8.85 -14.59 -8.35
CA SER A 38 -8.94 -14.91 -6.92
C SER A 38 -10.30 -14.51 -6.38
N LEU A 39 -10.78 -15.24 -5.39
CA LEU A 39 -12.00 -14.93 -4.69
C LEU A 39 -11.89 -15.25 -3.21
N ASN A 40 -12.68 -14.55 -2.41
CA ASN A 40 -12.78 -14.82 -0.99
C ASN A 40 -13.91 -15.82 -0.73
N LEU A 41 -13.69 -16.71 0.24
CA LEU A 41 -14.69 -17.67 0.69
C LEU A 41 -14.56 -17.94 2.19
N ILE A 42 -15.65 -18.48 2.76
CA ILE A 42 -15.73 -18.91 4.15
C ILE A 42 -16.01 -20.41 4.15
N PHE A 43 -15.22 -21.19 4.89
CA PHE A 43 -15.49 -22.63 5.02
C PHE A 43 -16.62 -22.87 6.02
N GLU A 44 -17.83 -23.02 5.48
CA GLU A 44 -19.05 -23.40 6.20
C GLU A 44 -19.25 -24.90 6.16
N PRO A 45 -20.07 -25.49 7.06
CA PRO A 45 -20.47 -26.88 6.96
C PRO A 45 -21.23 -27.15 5.64
N GLY A 46 -20.89 -28.26 4.97
CA GLY A 46 -21.51 -28.66 3.71
C GLY A 46 -20.56 -28.60 2.52
N THR A 47 -21.15 -28.61 1.34
CA THR A 47 -20.40 -28.50 0.08
C THR A 47 -20.44 -27.08 -0.43
N ILE A 48 -19.28 -26.55 -0.77
CA ILE A 48 -19.11 -25.23 -1.39
C ILE A 48 -18.54 -25.45 -2.79
N ASN A 49 -19.26 -25.03 -3.81
CA ASN A 49 -18.84 -25.09 -5.20
C ASN A 49 -18.21 -23.74 -5.59
N VAL A 50 -17.03 -23.78 -6.16
CA VAL A 50 -16.27 -22.59 -6.56
C VAL A 50 -15.96 -22.65 -8.04
N ASN A 51 -16.28 -21.59 -8.78
CA ASN A 51 -15.86 -21.39 -10.15
C ASN A 51 -14.89 -20.21 -10.23
N LEU A 52 -13.59 -20.49 -10.41
CA LEU A 52 -12.55 -19.47 -10.49
C LEU A 52 -12.56 -18.70 -11.82
N SER A 53 -13.14 -19.23 -12.87
CA SER A 53 -13.25 -18.54 -14.16
C SER A 53 -14.34 -17.47 -14.12
N GLU A 54 -15.46 -17.77 -13.45
CA GLU A 54 -16.61 -16.89 -13.31
C GLU A 54 -16.58 -16.11 -11.99
N LEU A 55 -15.62 -16.41 -11.11
CA LEU A 55 -15.47 -15.85 -9.75
C LEU A 55 -16.76 -15.99 -8.92
N THR A 56 -17.38 -17.18 -9.00
CA THR A 56 -18.61 -17.49 -8.25
C THR A 56 -18.37 -18.53 -7.17
N VAL A 57 -19.12 -18.41 -6.08
CA VAL A 57 -19.16 -19.38 -4.98
C VAL A 57 -20.61 -19.75 -4.72
N GLU A 58 -20.92 -21.04 -4.76
CA GLU A 58 -22.24 -21.57 -4.48
C GLU A 58 -22.19 -22.50 -3.26
N GLY A 59 -23.22 -22.42 -2.42
CA GLY A 59 -23.31 -23.19 -1.18
C GLY A 59 -22.84 -22.42 0.03
N GLY A 60 -23.48 -22.70 1.16
CA GLY A 60 -23.27 -21.99 2.42
C GLY A 60 -24.04 -20.67 2.53
N ASN A 61 -24.49 -20.36 3.75
CA ASN A 61 -25.27 -19.15 4.01
C ASN A 61 -24.37 -17.90 4.05
N LEU A 62 -23.18 -17.99 4.63
CA LEU A 62 -22.24 -16.85 4.74
C LEU A 62 -21.68 -16.48 3.36
N ASN A 63 -21.34 -17.49 2.54
CA ASN A 63 -20.89 -17.24 1.17
C ASN A 63 -22.00 -16.58 0.31
N SER A 64 -23.24 -17.00 0.49
CA SER A 64 -24.40 -16.37 -0.18
C SER A 64 -24.60 -14.93 0.25
N GLN A 65 -24.46 -14.62 1.55
CA GLN A 65 -24.50 -13.24 2.06
C GLN A 65 -23.34 -12.39 1.53
N MET A 66 -22.14 -12.94 1.44
CA MET A 66 -20.97 -12.25 0.87
C MET A 66 -21.18 -11.90 -0.60
N GLN A 67 -21.75 -12.81 -1.38
CA GLN A 67 -22.13 -12.54 -2.76
C GLN A 67 -23.22 -11.48 -2.88
N GLN A 68 -24.24 -11.54 -2.00
CA GLN A 68 -25.27 -10.51 -1.99
C GLN A 68 -24.69 -9.14 -1.67
N TYR A 69 -23.83 -9.05 -0.67
CA TYR A 69 -23.08 -7.81 -0.36
C TYR A 69 -22.32 -7.27 -1.58
N THR A 70 -21.60 -8.15 -2.30
CA THR A 70 -20.89 -7.75 -3.52
C THR A 70 -21.83 -7.22 -4.60
N LYS A 71 -23.01 -7.83 -4.78
CA LYS A 71 -24.02 -7.35 -5.71
C LYS A 71 -24.59 -6.00 -5.29
N ASP A 72 -24.86 -5.80 -4.01
CA ASP A 72 -25.40 -4.55 -3.48
C ASP A 72 -24.40 -3.39 -3.65
N VAL A 73 -23.12 -3.60 -3.32
CA VAL A 73 -22.05 -2.62 -3.56
C VAL A 73 -21.90 -2.32 -5.05
N ASN A 74 -21.88 -3.35 -5.90
CA ASN A 74 -21.78 -3.17 -7.36
C ASN A 74 -23.00 -2.40 -7.91
N SER A 75 -24.20 -2.61 -7.40
CA SER A 75 -25.38 -1.84 -7.79
C SER A 75 -25.23 -0.35 -7.45
N VAL A 76 -24.69 -0.04 -6.27
CA VAL A 76 -24.37 1.35 -5.89
C VAL A 76 -23.33 1.95 -6.83
N LEU A 77 -22.24 1.21 -7.12
CA LEU A 77 -21.18 1.66 -8.03
C LEU A 77 -21.67 1.83 -9.48
N GLN A 78 -22.55 0.96 -9.97
CA GLN A 78 -23.16 1.11 -11.30
C GLN A 78 -24.00 2.39 -11.39
N SER A 79 -24.78 2.68 -10.35
CA SER A 79 -25.56 3.92 -10.28
C SER A 79 -24.64 5.15 -10.30
N LEU A 80 -23.54 5.12 -9.55
CA LEU A 80 -22.49 6.13 -9.57
C LEU A 80 -21.95 6.34 -11.00
N MET A 81 -21.59 5.24 -11.69
CA MET A 81 -21.01 5.31 -13.05
C MET A 81 -21.97 5.91 -14.08
N VAL A 82 -23.28 5.64 -13.96
CA VAL A 82 -24.29 6.25 -14.81
C VAL A 82 -24.37 7.76 -14.58
N GLU A 83 -24.38 8.18 -13.33
CA GLU A 83 -24.45 9.61 -12.96
C GLU A 83 -23.16 10.35 -13.33
N TYR A 84 -22.00 9.71 -13.11
CA TYR A 84 -20.69 10.22 -13.56
C TYR A 84 -20.66 10.50 -15.06
N LYS A 85 -21.13 9.55 -15.90
CA LYS A 85 -21.19 9.74 -17.35
C LYS A 85 -22.08 10.91 -17.76
N ASN A 86 -23.19 11.12 -17.06
CA ASN A 86 -24.10 12.23 -17.32
C ASN A 86 -23.48 13.59 -16.97
N ILE A 87 -22.61 13.64 -15.95
CA ILE A 87 -22.00 14.88 -15.45
C ILE A 87 -20.69 15.23 -16.17
N VAL A 88 -19.83 14.24 -16.47
CA VAL A 88 -18.55 14.45 -17.18
C VAL A 88 -18.78 14.97 -18.60
N GLY A 89 -19.93 14.65 -19.22
CA GLY A 89 -20.36 15.30 -20.47
C GLY A 89 -20.51 16.84 -20.37
N ASN A 90 -20.55 17.39 -19.15
CA ASN A 90 -20.74 18.81 -18.86
C ASN A 90 -19.50 19.54 -18.28
N SER A 91 -18.30 18.92 -18.31
CA SER A 91 -16.97 19.55 -18.06
C SER A 91 -16.79 20.22 -16.68
N ASN A 92 -17.37 19.69 -15.59
CA ASN A 92 -17.15 20.22 -14.25
C ASN A 92 -16.30 19.24 -13.37
N PRO A 93 -14.99 19.51 -13.13
CA PRO A 93 -14.12 18.65 -12.30
C PRO A 93 -14.62 18.47 -10.86
N ASN A 94 -15.22 19.48 -10.26
CA ASN A 94 -15.73 19.44 -8.90
C ASN A 94 -16.99 18.58 -8.75
N ALA A 95 -17.62 18.19 -9.84
CA ALA A 95 -18.79 17.33 -9.81
C ALA A 95 -18.44 15.88 -9.45
N ILE A 96 -17.20 15.46 -9.70
CA ILE A 96 -16.72 14.10 -9.41
C ILE A 96 -16.70 13.85 -7.89
N ASP A 97 -16.06 14.76 -7.14
CA ASP A 97 -15.98 14.65 -5.68
C ASP A 97 -17.38 14.69 -5.03
N SER A 98 -18.27 15.53 -5.58
CA SER A 98 -19.66 15.60 -5.12
C SER A 98 -20.43 14.31 -5.32
N ILE A 99 -20.17 13.59 -6.43
CA ILE A 99 -20.81 12.30 -6.71
C ILE A 99 -20.30 11.23 -5.75
N PHE A 100 -19.00 11.14 -5.55
CA PHE A 100 -18.41 10.19 -4.59
C PHE A 100 -18.96 10.43 -3.19
N ALA A 101 -19.02 11.67 -2.72
CA ALA A 101 -19.60 12.04 -1.43
C ALA A 101 -21.07 11.62 -1.29
N LEU A 102 -21.84 11.58 -2.37
CA LEU A 102 -23.23 11.15 -2.36
C LEU A 102 -23.40 9.62 -2.23
N TYR A 103 -22.47 8.85 -2.83
CA TYR A 103 -22.56 7.38 -2.87
C TYR A 103 -21.80 6.68 -1.73
N GLN A 104 -20.76 7.30 -1.18
CA GLN A 104 -19.99 6.74 -0.07
C GLN A 104 -20.87 6.35 1.14
N PRO A 105 -21.83 7.18 1.61
CA PRO A 105 -22.72 6.80 2.71
C PRO A 105 -23.58 5.55 2.40
N ARG A 106 -23.92 5.32 1.14
CA ARG A 106 -24.68 4.11 0.73
C ARG A 106 -23.83 2.86 0.81
N ILE A 107 -22.58 2.93 0.33
CA ILE A 107 -21.63 1.82 0.44
C ILE A 107 -21.35 1.53 1.92
N ASN A 108 -21.10 2.56 2.71
CA ASN A 108 -20.86 2.45 4.15
C ASN A 108 -22.04 1.80 4.87
N LYS A 109 -23.27 2.15 4.49
CA LYS A 109 -24.46 1.54 5.09
C LYS A 109 -24.54 0.03 4.77
N VAL A 110 -24.32 -0.39 3.53
CA VAL A 110 -24.31 -1.80 3.14
C VAL A 110 -23.24 -2.57 3.92
N ALA A 111 -22.05 -1.99 4.10
CA ALA A 111 -20.95 -2.59 4.84
C ALA A 111 -21.26 -2.69 6.36
N GLU A 112 -21.85 -1.65 6.96
CA GLU A 112 -22.20 -1.64 8.37
C GLU A 112 -23.37 -2.59 8.67
N ASP A 113 -24.35 -2.71 7.78
CA ASP A 113 -25.44 -3.68 7.90
C ASP A 113 -24.90 -5.12 7.88
N LEU A 114 -23.93 -5.41 6.97
CA LEU A 114 -23.25 -6.71 6.93
C LEU A 114 -22.51 -6.99 8.23
N PHE A 115 -21.71 -6.04 8.74
CA PHE A 115 -20.98 -6.16 10.00
C PHE A 115 -21.94 -6.41 11.17
N THR A 116 -23.00 -5.63 11.29
CA THR A 116 -23.94 -5.69 12.41
C THR A 116 -24.65 -7.04 12.48
N ALA A 117 -25.02 -7.59 11.32
CA ALA A 117 -25.67 -8.90 11.23
C ALA A 117 -24.70 -10.08 11.50
N ASN A 118 -23.41 -9.88 11.41
CA ASN A 118 -22.43 -10.97 11.31
C ASN A 118 -21.26 -10.88 12.32
N GLN A 119 -21.43 -10.27 13.48
CA GLN A 119 -20.35 -10.01 14.45
C GLN A 119 -19.58 -11.24 14.95
N ASN A 120 -20.05 -12.46 14.72
CA ASN A 120 -19.45 -13.69 15.19
C ASN A 120 -18.84 -14.57 14.08
N ASN A 121 -18.77 -14.08 12.86
CA ASN A 121 -18.22 -14.82 11.72
C ASN A 121 -17.42 -13.90 10.79
N ALA A 122 -16.76 -14.46 9.77
CA ALA A 122 -15.83 -13.76 8.90
C ALA A 122 -16.44 -12.62 8.07
N LEU A 123 -17.79 -12.55 7.92
CA LEU A 123 -18.44 -11.42 7.26
C LEU A 123 -18.28 -10.12 8.05
N ALA A 124 -17.99 -10.19 9.36
CA ALA A 124 -17.61 -9.00 10.12
C ALA A 124 -16.31 -8.36 9.59
N ILE A 125 -15.36 -9.17 9.13
CA ILE A 125 -14.13 -8.70 8.50
C ILE A 125 -14.46 -7.98 7.20
N VAL A 126 -15.30 -8.61 6.36
CA VAL A 126 -15.74 -8.03 5.07
C VAL A 126 -16.44 -6.68 5.29
N GLY A 127 -17.37 -6.61 6.26
CA GLY A 127 -18.08 -5.38 6.58
C GLY A 127 -17.17 -4.25 7.10
N LYS A 128 -16.09 -4.57 7.81
CA LYS A 128 -15.12 -3.55 8.30
C LYS A 128 -14.04 -3.17 7.27
N SER A 129 -13.81 -4.00 6.25
CA SER A 129 -12.73 -3.77 5.27
C SER A 129 -12.86 -2.43 4.55
N VAL A 130 -14.08 -1.99 4.19
CA VAL A 130 -14.28 -0.69 3.53
C VAL A 130 -13.74 0.45 4.39
N PHE A 131 -14.12 0.49 5.65
CA PHE A 131 -13.74 1.56 6.58
C PHE A 131 -12.25 1.53 6.90
N VAL A 132 -11.67 0.34 7.15
CA VAL A 132 -10.24 0.20 7.46
C VAL A 132 -9.36 0.61 6.26
N ASN A 133 -9.81 0.30 5.03
CA ASN A 133 -9.07 0.68 3.82
C ASN A 133 -9.10 2.19 3.54
N GLU A 134 -10.09 2.90 4.06
CA GLU A 134 -10.25 4.35 3.90
C GLU A 134 -9.64 5.14 5.07
N ALA A 135 -9.24 4.46 6.15
CA ALA A 135 -8.67 5.12 7.32
C ALA A 135 -7.32 5.77 6.98
N GLU A 136 -7.13 6.99 7.45
CA GLU A 136 -5.91 7.78 7.25
C GLU A 136 -5.03 7.85 8.51
N THR A 137 -5.57 7.47 9.67
CA THR A 137 -4.88 7.51 10.96
C THR A 137 -5.08 6.22 11.76
N VAL A 138 -4.14 5.95 12.68
CA VAL A 138 -4.25 4.83 13.65
C VAL A 138 -5.50 5.01 14.52
N ALA A 139 -5.78 6.22 14.96
CA ALA A 139 -6.95 6.52 15.80
C ALA A 139 -8.27 6.21 15.09
N GLU A 140 -8.36 6.43 13.78
CA GLU A 140 -9.53 6.05 12.98
C GLU A 140 -9.70 4.53 12.93
N ILE A 141 -8.63 3.76 12.66
CA ILE A 141 -8.70 2.29 12.70
C ILE A 141 -9.15 1.80 14.08
N ASP A 142 -8.56 2.32 15.15
CA ASP A 142 -8.91 1.93 16.50
C ASP A 142 -10.40 2.23 16.81
N SER A 143 -10.92 3.36 16.32
CA SER A 143 -12.34 3.72 16.41
C SER A 143 -13.25 2.78 15.58
N ILE A 144 -12.87 2.51 14.33
CA ILE A 144 -13.60 1.60 13.41
C ILE A 144 -13.73 0.21 14.01
N LEU A 145 -12.67 -0.28 14.65
CA LEU A 145 -12.59 -1.61 15.21
C LEU A 145 -13.03 -1.71 16.70
N ALA A 146 -13.35 -0.59 17.36
CA ALA A 146 -13.65 -0.55 18.80
C ALA A 146 -14.69 -1.59 19.23
N ASN A 147 -15.78 -1.72 18.47
CA ASN A 147 -16.88 -2.65 18.75
C ASN A 147 -16.73 -4.02 18.07
N ALA A 148 -15.63 -4.28 17.39
CA ALA A 148 -15.39 -5.55 16.72
C ALA A 148 -14.86 -6.61 17.72
N LYS A 149 -15.08 -7.89 17.42
CA LYS A 149 -14.49 -9.02 18.16
C LYS A 149 -12.99 -9.13 17.85
N ASP A 150 -12.25 -9.80 18.76
CA ASP A 150 -10.79 -9.91 18.66
C ASP A 150 -10.33 -10.53 17.34
N PHE A 151 -10.99 -11.58 16.84
CA PHE A 151 -10.64 -12.18 15.54
C PHE A 151 -10.78 -11.22 14.34
N VAL A 152 -11.62 -10.19 14.44
CA VAL A 152 -11.74 -9.12 13.43
C VAL A 152 -10.61 -8.11 13.63
N LYS A 153 -10.36 -7.68 14.87
CA LYS A 153 -9.27 -6.75 15.21
C LYS A 153 -7.91 -7.32 14.81
N GLU A 154 -7.69 -8.61 15.05
CA GLU A 154 -6.45 -9.33 14.77
C GLU A 154 -6.33 -9.81 13.32
N PHE A 155 -7.29 -9.43 12.45
CA PHE A 155 -7.19 -9.80 11.04
C PHE A 155 -5.91 -9.23 10.42
N PRO A 156 -5.03 -10.08 9.81
CA PRO A 156 -3.68 -9.68 9.43
C PRO A 156 -3.61 -8.44 8.55
N GLN A 157 -4.56 -8.29 7.61
CA GLN A 157 -4.62 -7.10 6.75
C GLN A 157 -4.94 -5.82 7.51
N PHE A 158 -5.81 -5.89 8.53
CA PHE A 158 -6.13 -4.72 9.37
C PHE A 158 -4.94 -4.32 10.22
N GLN A 159 -4.23 -5.31 10.79
CA GLN A 159 -2.98 -5.06 11.51
C GLN A 159 -1.92 -4.45 10.59
N SER A 160 -1.73 -5.01 9.39
CA SER A 160 -0.78 -4.46 8.41
C SER A 160 -1.12 -3.01 8.01
N THR A 161 -2.40 -2.68 7.83
CA THR A 161 -2.83 -1.30 7.54
C THR A 161 -2.54 -0.38 8.73
N ARG A 162 -2.84 -0.84 9.95
CA ARG A 162 -2.57 -0.11 11.20
C ARG A 162 -1.06 0.16 11.37
N ASP A 163 -0.23 -0.87 11.22
CA ASP A 163 1.24 -0.78 11.34
C ASP A 163 1.82 0.20 10.32
N LYS A 164 1.29 0.18 9.09
CA LYS A 164 1.68 1.13 8.06
C LYS A 164 1.33 2.58 8.44
N LEU A 165 0.11 2.83 8.93
CA LEU A 165 -0.30 4.17 9.37
C LEU A 165 0.53 4.63 10.57
N GLU A 166 0.81 3.74 11.53
CA GLU A 166 1.71 4.02 12.64
C GLU A 166 3.12 4.43 12.16
N SER A 167 3.63 3.75 11.13
CA SER A 167 4.91 4.09 10.51
C SER A 167 4.88 5.46 9.82
N VAL A 168 3.77 5.79 9.13
CA VAL A 168 3.56 7.13 8.55
C VAL A 168 3.51 8.20 9.63
N GLU A 169 2.78 7.97 10.73
CA GLU A 169 2.68 8.92 11.85
C GLU A 169 4.04 9.14 12.55
N LYS A 170 4.81 8.05 12.75
CA LYS A 170 6.16 8.11 13.36
C LYS A 170 7.17 8.85 12.47
N SER A 171 6.98 8.80 11.16
CA SER A 171 7.84 9.43 10.18
C SER A 171 7.17 10.63 9.48
N ALA A 172 6.23 11.31 10.16
CA ALA A 172 5.57 12.51 9.64
C ALA A 172 6.51 13.72 9.63
N GLU A 173 6.17 14.76 8.87
CA GLU A 173 6.89 16.03 8.87
C GLU A 173 6.98 16.62 10.29
N GLY A 174 8.12 17.15 10.64
CA GLY A 174 8.46 17.65 11.96
C GLY A 174 8.94 16.58 12.96
N LYS A 175 8.91 15.29 12.61
CA LYS A 175 9.42 14.19 13.45
C LYS A 175 10.91 13.94 13.16
N PRO A 176 11.67 13.40 14.12
CA PRO A 176 13.02 12.90 13.85
C PRO A 176 12.97 11.73 12.88
N PHE A 177 14.07 11.51 12.15
CA PHE A 177 14.20 10.33 11.31
C PHE A 177 14.10 9.03 12.14
N VAL A 178 13.62 7.99 11.51
CA VAL A 178 13.59 6.63 12.06
C VAL A 178 14.71 5.84 11.37
N ASP A 179 15.64 5.30 12.16
CA ASP A 179 16.78 4.59 11.60
C ASP A 179 16.40 3.22 11.05
N PHE A 180 17.11 2.78 10.03
CA PHE A 180 17.01 1.43 9.47
C PHE A 180 18.39 1.02 8.93
N GLU A 181 18.58 -0.28 8.74
CA GLU A 181 19.82 -0.87 8.24
C GLU A 181 19.57 -1.58 6.90
N GLY A 182 20.49 -1.43 5.98
CA GLY A 182 20.60 -2.14 4.71
C GLY A 182 22.06 -2.38 4.37
N GLU A 183 22.36 -2.53 3.11
CA GLU A 183 23.72 -2.70 2.60
C GLU A 183 24.15 -1.50 1.75
N ASN A 184 25.42 -1.15 1.80
CA ASN A 184 26.01 -0.22 0.85
C ASN A 184 26.38 -0.92 -0.49
N PHE A 185 27.01 -0.18 -1.39
CA PHE A 185 27.43 -0.69 -2.69
C PHE A 185 28.40 -1.88 -2.58
N ASN A 186 29.24 -1.92 -1.54
CA ASN A 186 30.23 -2.96 -1.30
C ASN A 186 29.67 -4.20 -0.58
N GLY A 187 28.40 -4.20 -0.21
CA GLY A 187 27.78 -5.27 0.58
C GLY A 187 28.04 -5.18 2.09
N GLU A 188 28.53 -4.03 2.56
CA GLU A 188 28.73 -3.77 3.97
C GLU A 188 27.45 -3.18 4.59
N ALA A 189 27.24 -3.43 5.90
CA ALA A 189 26.12 -2.83 6.63
C ALA A 189 26.18 -1.29 6.54
N SER A 190 25.03 -0.68 6.26
CA SER A 190 24.87 0.77 6.16
C SER A 190 23.55 1.18 6.75
N LYS A 191 23.52 2.25 7.54
CA LYS A 191 22.33 2.75 8.22
C LYS A 191 21.95 4.13 7.69
N LEU A 192 20.69 4.48 7.82
CA LEU A 192 20.24 5.82 7.49
C LEU A 192 20.98 6.86 8.35
N SER A 193 21.23 6.53 9.63
CA SER A 193 21.98 7.36 10.56
C SER A 193 23.44 7.59 10.17
N ASP A 194 24.00 6.91 9.19
CA ASP A 194 25.34 7.21 8.66
C ASP A 194 25.35 8.51 7.84
N TYR A 195 24.19 8.92 7.34
CA TYR A 195 24.02 10.05 6.43
C TYR A 195 23.17 11.18 7.03
N VAL A 196 22.04 10.84 7.65
CA VAL A 196 21.05 11.79 8.20
C VAL A 196 21.44 12.20 9.63
N GLY A 197 21.21 13.47 9.98
CA GLY A 197 21.57 14.01 11.31
C GLY A 197 23.07 14.26 11.48
N LYS A 198 23.81 14.46 10.39
CA LYS A 198 25.27 14.72 10.37
C LYS A 198 25.64 16.14 9.98
N GLY A 199 24.74 17.09 10.18
CA GLY A 199 25.01 18.50 9.90
C GLY A 199 24.81 18.93 8.46
N LYS A 200 24.19 18.07 7.63
CA LYS A 200 23.79 18.38 6.25
C LYS A 200 22.29 18.18 6.07
N TYR A 201 21.71 18.93 5.15
CA TYR A 201 20.40 18.57 4.57
C TYR A 201 20.56 17.31 3.73
N VAL A 202 19.69 16.33 3.90
CA VAL A 202 19.77 15.06 3.15
C VAL A 202 18.45 14.81 2.45
N LEU A 203 18.53 14.55 1.16
CA LEU A 203 17.43 14.06 0.36
C LEU A 203 17.51 12.51 0.29
N VAL A 204 16.48 11.84 0.76
CA VAL A 204 16.38 10.38 0.69
C VAL A 204 15.35 10.01 -0.36
N ASP A 205 15.78 9.28 -1.40
CA ASP A 205 14.95 8.82 -2.51
C ASP A 205 14.72 7.31 -2.41
N PHE A 206 13.48 6.90 -2.12
CA PHE A 206 13.06 5.51 -2.19
C PHE A 206 12.71 5.15 -3.63
N TRP A 207 13.47 4.23 -4.22
CA TRP A 207 13.41 3.93 -5.64
C TRP A 207 13.64 2.45 -5.96
N ALA A 208 13.40 2.05 -7.22
CA ALA A 208 13.77 0.74 -7.75
C ALA A 208 14.14 0.81 -9.24
N SER A 209 14.95 -0.13 -9.73
CA SER A 209 15.41 -0.17 -11.12
C SER A 209 14.28 -0.39 -12.14
N TRP A 210 13.20 -1.03 -11.74
CA TRP A 210 12.01 -1.28 -12.58
C TRP A 210 11.00 -0.12 -12.55
N CYS A 211 11.19 0.88 -11.68
CA CYS A 211 10.26 2.00 -11.50
C CYS A 211 10.50 3.09 -12.57
N GLY A 212 9.63 3.16 -13.56
CA GLY A 212 9.70 4.19 -14.61
C GLY A 212 9.66 5.61 -14.07
N PRO A 213 8.63 6.00 -13.26
CA PRO A 213 8.56 7.33 -12.68
C PRO A 213 9.75 7.70 -11.79
N CYS A 214 10.40 6.71 -11.11
CA CYS A 214 11.61 6.97 -10.34
C CYS A 214 12.76 7.44 -11.27
N LYS A 215 12.91 6.80 -12.43
CA LYS A 215 13.93 7.17 -13.42
C LYS A 215 13.72 8.58 -13.99
N GLU A 216 12.48 9.04 -14.06
CA GLU A 216 12.12 10.39 -14.49
C GLU A 216 12.51 11.45 -13.45
N GLU A 217 12.53 11.11 -12.16
CA GLU A 217 12.96 12.02 -11.08
C GLU A 217 14.50 12.12 -10.96
N ILE A 218 15.27 11.13 -11.38
CA ILE A 218 16.73 11.15 -11.24
C ILE A 218 17.40 12.38 -11.87
N PRO A 219 17.03 12.87 -13.06
CA PRO A 219 17.57 14.10 -13.61
C PRO A 219 17.32 15.34 -12.71
N VAL A 220 16.15 15.41 -12.07
CA VAL A 220 15.77 16.47 -11.13
C VAL A 220 16.65 16.42 -9.88
N ILE A 221 16.81 15.23 -9.30
CA ILE A 221 17.67 15.00 -8.14
C ILE A 221 19.12 15.35 -8.45
N LYS A 222 19.62 14.98 -9.64
CA LYS A 222 20.98 15.32 -10.11
C LYS A 222 21.21 16.82 -10.18
N GLU A 223 20.27 17.55 -10.78
CA GLU A 223 20.36 19.02 -10.89
C GLU A 223 20.47 19.65 -9.50
N VAL A 224 19.63 19.22 -8.57
CA VAL A 224 19.65 19.73 -7.18
C VAL A 224 20.92 19.32 -6.46
N TYR A 225 21.37 18.07 -6.60
CA TYR A 225 22.58 17.56 -5.98
C TYR A 225 23.82 18.34 -6.44
N GLU A 226 24.01 18.47 -7.74
CA GLU A 226 25.16 19.23 -8.30
C GLU A 226 25.16 20.69 -7.88
N LYS A 227 24.00 21.30 -7.74
CA LYS A 227 23.86 22.70 -7.33
C LYS A 227 24.19 22.94 -5.86
N TYR A 228 23.91 21.97 -4.98
CA TYR A 228 23.93 22.20 -3.54
C TYR A 228 24.89 21.30 -2.73
N LYS A 229 25.52 20.29 -3.33
CA LYS A 229 26.43 19.35 -2.63
C LYS A 229 27.56 20.05 -1.86
N GLU A 230 28.08 21.16 -2.38
CA GLU A 230 29.13 21.95 -1.71
C GLU A 230 28.56 22.95 -0.67
N LYS A 231 27.22 23.01 -0.53
CA LYS A 231 26.52 23.92 0.38
C LYS A 231 25.88 23.19 1.57
N GLY A 232 26.39 22.02 1.93
CA GLY A 232 25.85 21.26 3.06
C GLY A 232 24.60 20.44 2.70
N PHE A 233 24.52 19.95 1.46
CA PHE A 233 23.46 19.08 0.98
C PHE A 233 24.02 17.73 0.55
N ASP A 234 23.27 16.68 0.77
CA ASP A 234 23.60 15.31 0.31
C ASP A 234 22.36 14.58 -0.19
N VAL A 235 22.57 13.48 -0.91
CA VAL A 235 21.50 12.61 -1.41
C VAL A 235 21.83 11.16 -1.02
N VAL A 236 20.82 10.40 -0.65
CA VAL A 236 20.88 8.96 -0.40
C VAL A 236 19.77 8.27 -1.16
N GLY A 237 20.12 7.37 -2.07
CA GLY A 237 19.15 6.47 -2.69
C GLY A 237 18.88 5.29 -1.77
N VAL A 238 17.62 4.95 -1.56
CA VAL A 238 17.21 3.74 -0.85
C VAL A 238 16.51 2.83 -1.83
N ASN A 239 17.22 1.79 -2.26
CA ASN A 239 16.70 0.83 -3.24
C ASN A 239 15.83 -0.21 -2.52
N ILE A 240 14.56 -0.27 -2.85
CA ILE A 240 13.56 -1.15 -2.23
C ILE A 240 12.90 -2.07 -3.27
N SER A 241 12.50 -3.27 -2.85
CA SER A 241 11.76 -4.22 -3.69
C SER A 241 12.42 -4.52 -5.05
N ASP A 242 13.75 -4.64 -5.06
CA ASP A 242 14.55 -4.82 -6.26
C ASP A 242 15.60 -5.92 -6.07
N GLN A 243 16.19 -6.39 -7.17
CA GLN A 243 17.39 -7.21 -7.14
C GLN A 243 18.62 -6.28 -7.19
N LYS A 244 19.60 -6.50 -6.31
CA LYS A 244 20.77 -5.63 -6.16
C LYS A 244 21.51 -5.46 -7.49
N GLU A 245 21.66 -6.52 -8.27
CA GLU A 245 22.33 -6.50 -9.56
C GLU A 245 21.65 -5.56 -10.57
N ASN A 246 20.31 -5.58 -10.60
CA ASN A 246 19.51 -4.69 -11.46
C ASN A 246 19.63 -3.23 -11.00
N ALA A 247 19.60 -3.02 -9.68
CA ALA A 247 19.76 -1.69 -9.10
C ALA A 247 21.15 -1.12 -9.41
N VAL A 248 22.23 -1.91 -9.25
CA VAL A 248 23.61 -1.51 -9.58
C VAL A 248 23.72 -1.11 -11.06
N ALA A 249 23.22 -1.93 -11.97
CA ALA A 249 23.22 -1.62 -13.40
C ALA A 249 22.44 -0.32 -13.71
N ALA A 250 21.33 -0.09 -13.03
CA ALA A 250 20.55 1.14 -13.19
C ALA A 250 21.30 2.37 -12.64
N ILE A 251 21.96 2.27 -11.47
CA ILE A 251 22.77 3.34 -10.87
C ILE A 251 23.86 3.78 -11.85
N GLU A 252 24.59 2.83 -12.42
CA GLU A 252 25.66 3.10 -13.40
C GLU A 252 25.10 3.75 -14.67
N SER A 253 24.05 3.17 -15.26
CA SER A 253 23.47 3.68 -16.52
C SER A 253 22.83 5.05 -16.39
N LEU A 254 22.24 5.34 -15.23
CA LEU A 254 21.61 6.64 -14.92
C LEU A 254 22.62 7.62 -14.31
N GLY A 255 23.85 7.19 -14.02
CA GLY A 255 24.92 8.01 -13.43
C GLY A 255 24.49 8.62 -12.08
N MET A 256 23.97 7.81 -11.17
CA MET A 256 23.61 8.21 -9.81
C MET A 256 24.90 8.16 -8.94
N ASN A 257 25.53 9.31 -8.73
CA ASN A 257 26.82 9.43 -8.07
C ASN A 257 26.74 9.83 -6.59
N TRP A 258 25.66 9.43 -5.92
CA TRP A 258 25.44 9.59 -4.48
C TRP A 258 25.30 8.25 -3.77
N ASN A 259 25.32 8.29 -2.44
CA ASN A 259 25.27 7.11 -1.61
C ASN A 259 23.99 6.30 -1.82
N GLN A 260 24.11 4.98 -1.73
CA GLN A 260 22.99 4.05 -1.89
C GLN A 260 22.90 3.10 -0.69
N ILE A 261 21.69 2.84 -0.24
CA ILE A 261 21.35 1.78 0.71
C ILE A 261 20.44 0.79 -0.01
N PHE A 262 20.86 -0.47 -0.07
CA PHE A 262 20.07 -1.57 -0.63
C PHE A 262 19.28 -2.23 0.49
N ASP A 263 17.95 -2.09 0.46
CA ASP A 263 17.02 -2.63 1.46
C ASP A 263 16.47 -3.98 1.01
N ALA A 264 17.29 -5.01 1.10
CA ALA A 264 16.95 -6.38 0.69
C ALA A 264 15.73 -6.95 1.46
N ASN A 265 15.48 -6.47 2.68
CA ASN A 265 14.41 -6.95 3.56
C ASN A 265 13.17 -6.06 3.56
N GLN A 266 13.13 -5.02 2.76
CA GLN A 266 12.05 -4.03 2.67
C GLN A 266 11.72 -3.31 3.99
N VAL A 267 12.68 -3.25 4.90
CA VAL A 267 12.54 -2.64 6.24
C VAL A 267 12.34 -1.13 6.11
N ALA A 268 13.12 -0.48 5.24
CA ALA A 268 13.07 0.97 5.04
C ALA A 268 11.68 1.44 4.56
N GLY A 269 11.12 0.72 3.59
CA GLY A 269 9.78 1.01 3.09
C GLY A 269 8.70 0.87 4.17
N GLN A 270 8.81 -0.18 5.00
CA GLN A 270 7.88 -0.42 6.11
C GLN A 270 8.01 0.65 7.20
N VAL A 271 9.23 0.97 7.63
CA VAL A 271 9.51 1.94 8.70
C VAL A 271 9.01 3.34 8.35
N TYR A 272 9.06 3.72 7.09
CA TYR A 272 8.56 5.01 6.60
C TYR A 272 7.13 4.97 6.04
N GLY A 273 6.47 3.80 6.05
CA GLY A 273 5.13 3.63 5.52
C GLY A 273 5.04 3.90 4.02
N VAL A 274 6.12 3.67 3.26
CA VAL A 274 6.20 3.91 1.82
C VAL A 274 5.35 2.88 1.08
N SER A 275 4.26 3.33 0.47
CA SER A 275 3.32 2.48 -0.27
C SER A 275 3.50 2.53 -1.78
N SER A 276 4.19 3.55 -2.28
CA SER A 276 4.47 3.74 -3.70
C SER A 276 5.80 4.47 -3.89
N ILE A 277 6.48 4.19 -4.98
CA ILE A 277 7.72 4.86 -5.38
C ILE A 277 7.54 5.57 -6.72
N PRO A 278 8.30 6.68 -6.97
CA PRO A 278 9.28 7.28 -6.08
C PRO A 278 8.65 7.86 -4.82
N HIS A 279 9.36 7.82 -3.68
CA HIS A 279 8.98 8.55 -2.47
C HIS A 279 10.20 9.26 -1.95
N ILE A 280 10.16 10.59 -1.93
CA ILE A 280 11.32 11.43 -1.64
C ILE A 280 11.09 12.20 -0.35
N ILE A 281 12.05 12.14 0.57
CA ILE A 281 11.99 12.80 1.88
C ILE A 281 13.18 13.72 2.03
N LEU A 282 12.94 14.96 2.46
CA LEU A 282 13.99 15.93 2.80
C LEU A 282 14.16 16.00 4.33
N PHE A 283 15.39 15.85 4.80
CA PHE A 283 15.78 15.94 6.21
C PHE A 283 16.61 17.18 6.50
N SER A 284 16.43 17.74 7.70
CA SER A 284 17.27 18.83 8.23
C SER A 284 18.66 18.32 8.63
N PRO A 285 19.65 19.22 8.89
CA PRO A 285 20.96 18.86 9.42
C PRO A 285 20.92 18.08 10.74
N GLU A 286 19.88 18.27 11.55
CA GLU A 286 19.65 17.56 12.82
C GLU A 286 18.90 16.23 12.64
N GLY A 287 18.45 15.91 11.42
CA GLY A 287 17.72 14.69 11.12
C GLY A 287 16.20 14.80 11.33
N VAL A 288 15.64 15.99 11.33
CA VAL A 288 14.19 16.20 11.35
C VAL A 288 13.63 16.08 9.93
N ILE A 289 12.52 15.40 9.76
CA ILE A 289 11.80 15.30 8.49
C ILE A 289 11.17 16.66 8.17
N LEU A 290 11.61 17.28 7.10
CA LEU A 290 11.12 18.59 6.67
C LEU A 290 9.94 18.46 5.69
N HIS A 291 10.08 17.59 4.69
CA HIS A 291 9.06 17.36 3.68
C HIS A 291 9.06 15.90 3.23
N ARG A 292 7.88 15.39 2.85
CA ARG A 292 7.69 14.05 2.30
C ARG A 292 6.95 14.09 0.97
N GLY A 293 7.23 13.13 0.10
CA GLY A 293 6.54 12.98 -1.18
C GLY A 293 6.93 14.01 -2.24
N LEU A 294 8.06 14.70 -2.06
CA LEU A 294 8.55 15.73 -2.99
C LEU A 294 8.81 15.17 -4.38
N ARG A 295 8.49 15.96 -5.42
CA ARG A 295 8.75 15.62 -6.83
C ARG A 295 8.95 16.86 -7.70
N GLY A 296 9.70 16.68 -8.80
CA GLY A 296 9.83 17.66 -9.87
C GLY A 296 10.19 19.06 -9.40
N GLU A 297 9.45 20.05 -9.81
CA GLU A 297 9.72 21.46 -9.47
C GLU A 297 9.47 21.76 -7.99
N GLU A 298 8.55 21.04 -7.33
CA GLU A 298 8.34 21.20 -5.88
C GLU A 298 9.58 20.78 -5.08
N LEU A 299 10.22 19.64 -5.46
CA LEU A 299 11.48 19.21 -4.87
C LEU A 299 12.56 20.30 -4.99
N LYS A 300 12.73 20.87 -6.19
CA LYS A 300 13.70 21.95 -6.44
C LYS A 300 13.40 23.17 -5.57
N ALA A 301 12.14 23.57 -5.51
CA ALA A 301 11.71 24.73 -4.74
C ALA A 301 11.95 24.54 -3.23
N LYS A 302 11.58 23.37 -2.69
CA LYS A 302 11.76 23.07 -1.27
C LYS A 302 13.23 22.98 -0.87
N VAL A 303 14.08 22.33 -1.64
CA VAL A 303 15.53 22.32 -1.36
C VAL A 303 16.13 23.73 -1.44
N ALA A 304 15.72 24.51 -2.45
CA ALA A 304 16.18 25.90 -2.59
C ALA A 304 15.78 26.80 -1.42
N GLU A 305 14.61 26.57 -0.82
CA GLU A 305 14.11 27.32 0.35
C GLU A 305 15.08 27.24 1.55
N TYR A 306 15.71 26.08 1.77
CA TYR A 306 16.65 25.87 2.87
C TYR A 306 18.10 26.23 2.54
N LEU A 307 18.52 26.09 1.29
CA LEU A 307 19.94 26.19 0.89
C LEU A 307 20.34 27.48 0.18
N ASN A 308 19.40 28.38 -0.10
CA ASN A 308 19.68 29.72 -0.64
C ASN A 308 19.64 30.82 0.44
N LYS A 309 19.62 30.43 1.72
CA LYS A 309 19.67 31.39 2.87
C LYS A 309 21.07 31.91 3.13
#